data_6023003e24bcc6a69529f07682a34739
#
_entry.id   6023003e24bcc6a69529f07682a34739
#
_cell.length_a   1.000
_cell.length_b   1.000
_cell.length_c   1.000
_cell.angle_alpha   90.00
_cell.angle_beta   90.00
_cell.angle_gamma   90.00
#
_symmetry.space_group_name_H-M   'P 1'
#
loop_
_entity.id
_entity.type
_entity.pdbx_description
1 polymer ?
#
loop_
_entity_poly.entity_id
_entity_poly.type
_entity_poly.pdbx_seq_one_letter_code
_entity_poly.pdbx_strand_id
1 'polypeptide(L)'
;VDDEVSDGRPLRIPRLKPRLRLIAGTESPPPRFVALPLLAVIYKNGAFVPADYIPPLIRVEVDSPLGELCAQVSSLIRAKATYLLEVIRSPAITTKPQAIEENRRLLSQLVLNLPPFEALLATGTSHPYSLYVALTAVAGSVAGVGNQLMPPVFPAYDHLNLRRSFAEVVQFVNQSLSDGISEAFTALPFRNENNLFALQFEREWTRRTVVMGFKGAPGATDQQITEWVTSSLIGTASRFKVLRERRLLGATRTPIDRVEGLVATRGMLLFQLQLNPEFIVPSEPLVIGNSVEKPPGIRPAEAYLYVANKE
;
A
#
# COMPACT_ATOMS: atom_id res chain seq x y z
N VAL A 1 -30.92 41.85 -5.42
CA VAL A 1 -29.55 42.40 -5.29
C VAL A 1 -29.73 43.87 -5.52
N ASP A 2 -29.50 44.64 -4.51
CA ASP A 2 -29.49 46.10 -4.59
C ASP A 2 -28.24 46.49 -5.38
N ASP A 3 -28.45 47.30 -6.43
CA ASP A 3 -27.35 47.84 -7.21
C ASP A 3 -26.88 49.12 -6.51
N GLU A 4 -25.67 49.10 -5.99
CA GLU A 4 -25.06 50.23 -5.28
C GLU A 4 -24.75 51.43 -6.19
N VAL A 5 -24.97 51.34 -7.52
CA VAL A 5 -24.61 52.34 -8.51
C VAL A 5 -25.84 53.14 -9.04
N SER A 6 -27.04 52.67 -8.80
CA SER A 6 -28.25 53.39 -9.25
C SER A 6 -28.95 54.07 -8.08
N ASP A 7 -29.20 55.37 -8.20
CA ASP A 7 -29.91 56.30 -7.30
C ASP A 7 -31.11 55.73 -6.52
N GLY A 8 -30.93 54.63 -5.76
CA GLY A 8 -31.93 54.10 -4.84
C GLY A 8 -33.19 53.48 -5.47
N ARG A 9 -33.27 53.30 -6.78
CA ARG A 9 -34.35 52.56 -7.41
C ARG A 9 -33.96 51.10 -7.63
N PRO A 10 -34.65 50.12 -7.00
CA PRO A 10 -34.34 48.73 -7.17
C PRO A 10 -34.48 48.28 -8.62
N LEU A 11 -33.36 47.97 -9.28
CA LEU A 11 -33.36 47.44 -10.65
C LEU A 11 -33.83 45.97 -10.59
N ARG A 12 -35.00 45.68 -11.13
CA ARG A 12 -35.48 44.28 -11.24
C ARG A 12 -34.80 43.60 -12.41
N ILE A 13 -33.75 42.89 -12.13
CA ILE A 13 -33.09 42.03 -13.13
C ILE A 13 -33.86 40.71 -13.21
N PRO A 14 -34.50 40.41 -14.38
CA PRO A 14 -35.15 39.11 -14.54
C PRO A 14 -34.14 37.98 -14.48
N ARG A 15 -34.35 37.03 -13.59
CA ARG A 15 -33.50 35.86 -13.46
C ARG A 15 -34.29 34.61 -13.81
N LEU A 16 -33.65 33.72 -14.57
CA LEU A 16 -34.19 32.40 -14.82
C LEU A 16 -34.07 31.56 -13.53
N LYS A 17 -35.20 31.03 -13.08
CA LYS A 17 -35.21 30.08 -11.99
C LYS A 17 -35.00 28.68 -12.57
N PRO A 18 -33.91 27.94 -12.18
CA PRO A 18 -33.72 26.59 -12.66
C PRO A 18 -34.86 25.68 -12.17
N ARG A 19 -35.42 24.88 -13.08
CA ARG A 19 -36.33 23.79 -12.72
C ARG A 19 -35.55 22.50 -12.66
N LEU A 20 -35.32 22.00 -11.45
CA LEU A 20 -34.64 20.73 -11.23
C LEU A 20 -35.63 19.58 -11.32
N ARG A 21 -35.22 18.50 -11.98
CA ARG A 21 -35.98 17.27 -12.10
C ARG A 21 -35.03 16.09 -11.97
N LEU A 22 -35.30 15.16 -11.05
CA LEU A 22 -34.60 13.89 -10.98
C LEU A 22 -35.19 12.95 -12.05
N ILE A 23 -34.32 12.38 -12.89
CA ILE A 23 -34.69 11.43 -13.93
C ILE A 23 -33.91 10.14 -13.65
N ALA A 24 -34.62 9.03 -13.59
CA ALA A 24 -34.04 7.69 -13.56
C ALA A 24 -34.41 6.97 -14.88
N GLY A 25 -33.43 6.37 -15.54
CA GLY A 25 -33.63 5.66 -16.79
C GLY A 25 -32.34 5.28 -17.47
N THR A 26 -32.42 4.53 -18.54
CA THR A 26 -31.28 4.07 -19.35
C THR A 26 -30.94 5.01 -20.51
N GLU A 27 -31.83 5.95 -20.83
CA GLU A 27 -31.69 6.88 -21.95
C GLU A 27 -31.17 8.23 -21.49
N SER A 28 -30.31 8.84 -22.30
CA SER A 28 -29.88 10.21 -22.07
C SER A 28 -31.06 11.19 -22.19
N PRO A 29 -31.16 12.20 -21.31
CA PRO A 29 -32.19 13.21 -21.38
C PRO A 29 -32.15 13.93 -22.75
N PRO A 30 -33.33 14.41 -23.26
CA PRO A 30 -33.36 15.16 -24.50
C PRO A 30 -32.40 16.36 -24.49
N PRO A 31 -31.80 16.75 -25.65
CA PRO A 31 -30.77 17.81 -25.73
C PRO A 31 -31.17 19.18 -25.20
N ARG A 32 -32.48 19.44 -25.07
CA ARG A 32 -33.01 20.69 -24.49
C ARG A 32 -32.83 20.82 -22.97
N PHE A 33 -32.36 19.74 -22.29
CA PHE A 33 -32.08 19.75 -20.87
C PHE A 33 -30.56 19.71 -20.64
N VAL A 34 -30.10 20.44 -19.65
CA VAL A 34 -28.78 20.25 -19.10
C VAL A 34 -28.89 19.13 -18.06
N ALA A 35 -28.17 18.03 -18.25
CA ALA A 35 -28.20 16.88 -17.37
C ALA A 35 -26.87 16.76 -16.62
N LEU A 36 -26.97 16.52 -15.33
CA LEU A 36 -25.83 16.15 -14.47
C LEU A 36 -26.05 14.73 -13.96
N PRO A 37 -25.24 13.74 -14.38
CA PRO A 37 -25.35 12.38 -13.89
C PRO A 37 -24.86 12.33 -12.44
N LEU A 38 -25.70 11.81 -11.54
CA LEU A 38 -25.42 11.77 -10.10
C LEU A 38 -24.99 10.36 -9.62
N LEU A 39 -25.59 9.33 -10.22
CA LEU A 39 -25.41 7.94 -9.79
C LEU A 39 -25.68 7.02 -10.98
N ALA A 40 -24.90 5.96 -11.10
CA ALA A 40 -25.21 4.81 -11.92
C ALA A 40 -25.58 3.62 -11.04
N VAL A 41 -26.59 2.85 -11.47
CA VAL A 41 -27.02 1.64 -10.80
C VAL A 41 -27.07 0.48 -11.79
N ILE A 42 -26.78 -0.73 -11.31
CA ILE A 42 -26.93 -1.98 -12.06
C ILE A 42 -27.89 -2.91 -11.35
N TYR A 43 -28.66 -3.65 -12.11
CA TYR A 43 -29.53 -4.70 -11.55
C TYR A 43 -28.77 -6.00 -11.45
N LYS A 44 -28.58 -6.51 -10.21
CA LYS A 44 -27.84 -7.73 -9.93
C LYS A 44 -28.50 -8.47 -8.78
N ASN A 45 -28.68 -9.80 -8.95
CA ASN A 45 -29.25 -10.67 -7.90
C ASN A 45 -30.61 -10.22 -7.35
N GLY A 46 -31.49 -9.70 -8.21
CA GLY A 46 -32.83 -9.28 -7.79
C GLY A 46 -32.92 -7.88 -7.17
N ALA A 47 -31.80 -7.12 -7.09
CA ALA A 47 -31.77 -5.77 -6.51
C ALA A 47 -30.97 -4.78 -7.37
N PHE A 48 -31.30 -3.49 -7.23
CA PHE A 48 -30.46 -2.42 -7.76
C PHE A 48 -29.32 -2.15 -6.80
N VAL A 49 -28.09 -2.21 -7.31
CA VAL A 49 -26.88 -1.90 -6.57
C VAL A 49 -26.13 -0.74 -7.25
N PRO A 50 -25.41 0.11 -6.51
CA PRO A 50 -24.56 1.13 -7.11
C PRO A 50 -23.55 0.52 -8.06
N ALA A 51 -23.39 1.12 -9.24
CA ALA A 51 -22.30 0.79 -10.15
C ALA A 51 -21.00 1.51 -9.72
N ASP A 52 -19.87 1.05 -10.24
CA ASP A 52 -18.57 1.71 -10.06
C ASP A 52 -18.52 3.00 -10.92
N TYR A 53 -19.17 4.05 -10.44
CA TYR A 53 -19.31 5.32 -11.11
C TYR A 53 -18.91 6.46 -10.17
N ILE A 54 -18.13 7.40 -10.70
CA ILE A 54 -17.76 8.64 -10.00
C ILE A 54 -18.45 9.80 -10.75
N PRO A 55 -19.35 10.53 -10.09
CA PRO A 55 -20.06 11.64 -10.72
C PRO A 55 -19.11 12.81 -11.00
N PRO A 56 -19.51 13.75 -11.87
CA PRO A 56 -18.79 15.00 -12.07
C PRO A 56 -18.55 15.75 -10.77
N LEU A 57 -17.32 16.19 -10.55
CA LEU A 57 -16.88 16.88 -9.35
C LEU A 57 -16.29 18.24 -9.72
N ILE A 58 -16.67 19.29 -9.02
CA ILE A 58 -16.05 20.62 -9.16
C ILE A 58 -14.67 20.62 -8.49
N ARG A 59 -14.56 19.89 -7.38
CA ARG A 59 -13.32 19.72 -6.61
C ARG A 59 -13.20 18.28 -6.13
N VAL A 60 -11.98 17.83 -5.92
CA VAL A 60 -11.69 16.50 -5.37
C VAL A 60 -11.30 16.66 -3.91
N GLU A 61 -12.15 16.16 -3.03
CA GLU A 61 -11.85 16.03 -1.61
C GLU A 61 -11.06 14.74 -1.38
N VAL A 62 -10.17 14.72 -0.38
CA VAL A 62 -9.26 13.58 -0.14
C VAL A 62 -10.02 12.29 0.18
N ASP A 63 -11.16 12.41 0.89
CA ASP A 63 -12.07 11.33 1.28
C ASP A 63 -13.16 11.02 0.23
N SER A 64 -13.13 11.70 -0.93
CA SER A 64 -13.99 11.34 -2.05
C SER A 64 -13.50 10.07 -2.75
N PRO A 65 -14.37 9.31 -3.46
CA PRO A 65 -13.95 8.10 -4.20
C PRO A 65 -12.80 8.33 -5.18
N LEU A 66 -12.73 9.51 -5.80
CA LEU A 66 -11.62 9.88 -6.67
C LEU A 66 -10.37 10.25 -5.87
N GLY A 67 -10.54 10.93 -4.74
CA GLY A 67 -9.45 11.27 -3.83
C GLY A 67 -8.79 10.02 -3.26
N GLU A 68 -9.58 9.07 -2.77
CA GLU A 68 -9.10 7.77 -2.28
C GLU A 68 -8.34 6.98 -3.36
N LEU A 69 -8.88 6.94 -4.59
CA LEU A 69 -8.20 6.29 -5.73
C LEU A 69 -6.82 6.90 -5.99
N CYS A 70 -6.73 8.24 -6.01
CA CYS A 70 -5.46 8.95 -6.19
C CYS A 70 -4.51 8.76 -5.00
N ALA A 71 -5.02 8.74 -3.77
CA ALA A 71 -4.24 8.51 -2.57
C ALA A 71 -3.64 7.10 -2.53
N GLN A 72 -4.38 6.08 -2.98
CA GLN A 72 -3.86 4.71 -3.11
C GLN A 72 -2.69 4.63 -4.08
N VAL A 73 -2.78 5.30 -5.23
CA VAL A 73 -1.67 5.37 -6.20
C VAL A 73 -0.45 6.04 -5.59
N SER A 74 -0.62 7.21 -4.95
CA SER A 74 0.47 7.91 -4.28
C SER A 74 1.13 7.04 -3.22
N SER A 75 0.34 6.39 -2.36
CA SER A 75 0.83 5.51 -1.31
C SER A 75 1.63 4.32 -1.86
N LEU A 76 1.17 3.72 -2.95
CA LEU A 76 1.87 2.62 -3.61
C LEU A 76 3.23 3.08 -4.17
N ILE A 77 3.27 4.22 -4.85
CA ILE A 77 4.53 4.78 -5.37
C ILE A 77 5.49 5.10 -4.22
N ARG A 78 5.00 5.70 -3.13
CA ARG A 78 5.81 5.99 -1.93
C ARG A 78 6.37 4.72 -1.30
N ALA A 79 5.58 3.67 -1.17
CA ALA A 79 6.03 2.38 -0.65
C ALA A 79 7.17 1.81 -1.50
N LYS A 80 7.01 1.78 -2.84
CA LYS A 80 8.05 1.31 -3.76
C LYS A 80 9.30 2.18 -3.74
N ALA A 81 9.16 3.50 -3.66
CA ALA A 81 10.29 4.43 -3.54
C ALA A 81 11.06 4.22 -2.22
N THR A 82 10.35 4.03 -1.11
CA THR A 82 10.96 3.72 0.20
C THR A 82 11.71 2.40 0.15
N TYR A 83 11.12 1.36 -0.45
CA TYR A 83 11.79 0.07 -0.66
C TYR A 83 13.10 0.24 -1.43
N LEU A 84 13.10 0.92 -2.58
CA LEU A 84 14.33 1.16 -3.37
C LEU A 84 15.37 1.97 -2.59
N LEU A 85 14.94 2.96 -1.80
CA LEU A 85 15.85 3.76 -0.97
C LEU A 85 16.54 2.89 0.10
N GLU A 86 15.82 1.95 0.70
CA GLU A 86 16.40 1.01 1.67
C GLU A 86 17.31 0.00 1.00
N VAL A 87 16.96 -0.50 -0.20
CA VAL A 87 17.86 -1.34 -1.02
C VAL A 87 19.18 -0.61 -1.28
N ILE A 88 19.13 0.65 -1.73
CA ILE A 88 20.33 1.46 -2.03
C ILE A 88 21.20 1.65 -0.77
N ARG A 89 20.58 1.79 0.40
CA ARG A 89 21.28 1.97 1.68
C ARG A 89 21.77 0.67 2.31
N SER A 90 21.31 -0.46 1.81
CA SER A 90 21.67 -1.77 2.36
C SER A 90 23.14 -2.09 2.14
N PRO A 91 23.87 -2.57 3.16
CA PRO A 91 25.25 -3.00 3.00
C PRO A 91 25.41 -4.13 1.97
N ALA A 92 24.36 -4.91 1.71
CA ALA A 92 24.39 -6.01 0.76
C ALA A 92 24.62 -5.56 -0.69
N ILE A 93 24.21 -4.35 -1.06
CA ILE A 93 24.33 -3.83 -2.42
C ILE A 93 25.62 -3.00 -2.63
N THR A 94 26.31 -2.63 -1.54
CA THR A 94 27.50 -1.74 -1.59
C THR A 94 28.60 -2.31 -2.46
N THR A 95 28.67 -3.63 -2.63
CA THR A 95 29.63 -4.34 -3.49
C THR A 95 29.22 -4.41 -4.97
N LYS A 96 28.02 -3.92 -5.33
CA LYS A 96 27.45 -3.99 -6.69
C LYS A 96 27.13 -2.57 -7.23
N PRO A 97 28.11 -1.75 -7.67
CA PRO A 97 27.89 -0.35 -8.06
C PRO A 97 26.82 -0.16 -9.15
N GLN A 98 26.76 -1.07 -10.12
CA GLN A 98 25.77 -1.04 -11.21
C GLN A 98 24.35 -1.19 -10.70
N ALA A 99 24.12 -2.08 -9.72
CA ALA A 99 22.81 -2.26 -9.11
C ALA A 99 22.38 -1.03 -8.28
N ILE A 100 23.33 -0.35 -7.64
CA ILE A 100 23.06 0.92 -6.95
C ILE A 100 22.58 1.97 -7.94
N GLU A 101 23.27 2.12 -9.06
CA GLU A 101 22.94 3.13 -10.06
C GLU A 101 21.58 2.84 -10.70
N GLU A 102 21.30 1.58 -11.01
CA GLU A 102 19.98 1.19 -11.53
C GLU A 102 18.86 1.48 -10.55
N ASN A 103 19.01 1.12 -9.27
CA ASN A 103 18.01 1.43 -8.25
C ASN A 103 17.85 2.95 -8.03
N ARG A 104 18.91 3.74 -8.14
CA ARG A 104 18.84 5.21 -8.11
C ARG A 104 18.03 5.75 -9.28
N ARG A 105 18.27 5.23 -10.48
CA ARG A 105 17.51 5.59 -11.68
C ARG A 105 16.03 5.29 -11.51
N LEU A 106 15.68 4.09 -11.05
CA LEU A 106 14.30 3.70 -10.79
C LEU A 106 13.65 4.61 -9.72
N LEU A 107 14.36 4.86 -8.62
CA LEU A 107 13.89 5.77 -7.57
C LEU A 107 13.64 7.18 -8.11
N SER A 108 14.55 7.71 -8.92
CA SER A 108 14.40 9.03 -9.54
C SER A 108 13.15 9.10 -10.42
N GLN A 109 12.86 8.06 -11.21
CA GLN A 109 11.66 7.99 -12.03
C GLN A 109 10.37 7.94 -11.19
N LEU A 110 10.37 7.20 -10.08
CA LEU A 110 9.20 7.14 -9.18
C LEU A 110 8.86 8.50 -8.57
N VAL A 111 9.87 9.27 -8.19
CA VAL A 111 9.64 10.52 -7.46
C VAL A 111 9.52 11.75 -8.36
N LEU A 112 9.82 11.65 -9.65
CA LEU A 112 9.91 12.80 -10.56
C LEU A 112 8.64 13.64 -10.61
N ASN A 113 7.49 13.02 -10.82
CA ASN A 113 6.19 13.69 -10.93
C ASN A 113 5.27 13.45 -9.72
N LEU A 114 5.77 12.75 -8.69
CA LEU A 114 4.98 12.44 -7.51
C LEU A 114 4.66 13.67 -6.65
N PRO A 115 5.61 14.59 -6.32
CA PRO A 115 5.32 15.74 -5.47
C PRO A 115 4.24 16.67 -6.00
N PRO A 116 4.20 17.08 -7.28
CA PRO A 116 3.12 17.91 -7.81
C PRO A 116 1.76 17.19 -7.80
N PHE A 117 1.73 15.88 -8.04
CA PHE A 117 0.51 15.08 -7.92
C PHE A 117 -0.01 15.05 -6.49
N GLU A 118 0.85 14.81 -5.51
CA GLU A 118 0.51 14.81 -4.09
C GLU A 118 0.07 16.20 -3.60
N ALA A 119 0.72 17.26 -4.06
CA ALA A 119 0.34 18.63 -3.70
C ALA A 119 -1.08 18.97 -4.18
N LEU A 120 -1.43 18.58 -5.40
CA LEU A 120 -2.79 18.76 -5.92
C LEU A 120 -3.81 17.96 -5.12
N LEU A 121 -3.50 16.71 -4.75
CA LEU A 121 -4.36 15.87 -3.94
C LEU A 121 -4.54 16.42 -2.53
N ALA A 122 -3.46 16.80 -1.87
CA ALA A 122 -3.46 17.32 -0.50
C ALA A 122 -4.22 18.66 -0.36
N THR A 123 -4.33 19.43 -1.45
CA THR A 123 -5.09 20.69 -1.47
C THR A 123 -6.58 20.46 -1.15
N GLY A 124 -7.15 19.29 -1.50
CA GLY A 124 -8.56 18.95 -1.24
C GLY A 124 -9.59 19.82 -2.01
N THR A 125 -9.12 20.75 -2.86
CA THR A 125 -9.95 21.65 -3.65
C THR A 125 -9.59 21.64 -5.13
N SER A 126 -8.67 20.78 -5.54
CA SER A 126 -8.23 20.67 -6.93
C SER A 126 -9.35 20.18 -7.84
N HIS A 127 -9.44 20.76 -9.03
CA HIS A 127 -10.35 20.28 -10.06
C HIS A 127 -9.89 18.90 -10.58
N PRO A 128 -10.79 17.95 -10.86
CA PRO A 128 -10.41 16.60 -11.35
C PRO A 128 -9.49 16.62 -12.57
N TYR A 129 -9.67 17.57 -13.48
CA TYR A 129 -8.81 17.72 -14.66
C TYR A 129 -7.33 17.94 -14.29
N SER A 130 -7.06 18.80 -13.30
CA SER A 130 -5.68 19.04 -12.85
C SER A 130 -5.04 17.77 -12.27
N LEU A 131 -5.80 16.99 -11.49
CA LEU A 131 -5.35 15.69 -11.00
C LEU A 131 -5.14 14.67 -12.12
N TYR A 132 -6.02 14.67 -13.14
CA TYR A 132 -5.86 13.79 -14.30
C TYR A 132 -4.54 14.08 -15.04
N VAL A 133 -4.25 15.35 -15.32
CA VAL A 133 -3.00 15.76 -15.98
C VAL A 133 -1.78 15.38 -15.15
N ALA A 134 -1.82 15.62 -13.83
CA ALA A 134 -0.73 15.25 -12.94
C ALA A 134 -0.54 13.72 -12.87
N LEU A 135 -1.63 12.94 -12.83
CA LEU A 135 -1.57 11.49 -12.84
C LEU A 135 -1.01 10.93 -14.16
N THR A 136 -1.35 11.52 -15.30
CA THR A 136 -0.75 11.14 -16.60
C THR A 136 0.73 11.45 -16.66
N ALA A 137 1.19 12.54 -16.03
CA ALA A 137 2.62 12.84 -15.89
C ALA A 137 3.33 11.81 -15.01
N VAL A 138 2.69 11.38 -13.91
CA VAL A 138 3.19 10.25 -13.08
C VAL A 138 3.28 8.97 -13.92
N ALA A 139 2.25 8.64 -14.71
CA ALA A 139 2.28 7.49 -15.59
C ALA A 139 3.45 7.53 -16.59
N GLY A 140 3.75 8.71 -17.14
CA GLY A 140 4.90 8.92 -18.00
C GLY A 140 6.24 8.62 -17.31
N SER A 141 6.39 9.05 -16.05
CA SER A 141 7.62 8.79 -15.30
C SER A 141 7.78 7.34 -14.88
N VAL A 142 6.70 6.67 -14.46
CA VAL A 142 6.75 5.26 -14.04
C VAL A 142 6.80 4.27 -15.22
N ALA A 143 6.52 4.69 -16.44
CA ALA A 143 6.66 3.83 -17.62
C ALA A 143 8.06 3.25 -17.78
N GLY A 144 9.08 4.04 -17.43
CA GLY A 144 10.48 3.60 -17.47
C GLY A 144 10.86 2.67 -16.30
N VAL A 145 9.98 2.45 -15.34
CA VAL A 145 10.16 1.49 -14.24
C VAL A 145 9.71 0.10 -14.67
N GLY A 146 8.58 0.02 -15.39
CA GLY A 146 8.04 -1.24 -15.90
C GLY A 146 8.67 -1.69 -17.22
N ASN A 147 8.14 -2.79 -17.75
CA ASN A 147 8.65 -3.40 -18.98
C ASN A 147 8.23 -2.66 -20.26
N GLN A 148 7.28 -1.74 -20.18
CA GLN A 148 6.68 -1.11 -21.37
C GLN A 148 7.46 0.11 -21.89
N LEU A 149 8.32 0.71 -21.08
CA LEU A 149 9.19 1.86 -21.40
C LEU A 149 8.45 3.14 -21.88
N MET A 150 7.27 3.01 -22.44
CA MET A 150 6.46 4.12 -22.97
C MET A 150 4.98 3.90 -22.56
N PRO A 151 4.30 4.92 -22.01
CA PRO A 151 2.88 4.81 -21.69
C PRO A 151 2.04 4.77 -22.98
N PRO A 152 0.86 4.12 -22.94
CA PRO A 152 -0.10 4.20 -24.04
C PRO A 152 -0.66 5.64 -24.17
N VAL A 153 -1.36 5.89 -25.27
CA VAL A 153 -2.17 7.10 -25.38
C VAL A 153 -3.40 6.92 -24.51
N PHE A 154 -3.46 7.67 -23.41
CA PHE A 154 -4.59 7.61 -22.50
C PHE A 154 -5.83 8.29 -23.11
N PRO A 155 -7.05 7.88 -22.70
CA PRO A 155 -8.28 8.49 -23.18
C PRO A 155 -8.33 9.98 -22.84
N ALA A 156 -9.01 10.74 -23.67
CA ALA A 156 -9.28 12.14 -23.36
C ALA A 156 -10.08 12.25 -22.06
N TYR A 157 -9.78 13.29 -21.28
CA TYR A 157 -10.51 13.57 -20.05
C TYR A 157 -12.00 13.80 -20.33
N ASP A 158 -12.84 13.01 -19.67
CA ASP A 158 -14.29 13.14 -19.70
C ASP A 158 -14.81 13.49 -18.30
N HIS A 159 -15.28 14.74 -18.14
CA HIS A 159 -15.77 15.22 -16.86
C HIS A 159 -17.06 14.52 -16.41
N LEU A 160 -17.85 13.99 -17.34
CA LEU A 160 -19.08 13.25 -17.05
C LEU A 160 -18.81 11.78 -16.70
N ASN A 161 -17.59 11.29 -16.93
CA ASN A 161 -17.19 9.93 -16.62
C ASN A 161 -15.78 9.89 -16.03
N LEU A 162 -15.65 10.39 -14.81
CA LEU A 162 -14.36 10.47 -14.12
C LEU A 162 -13.74 9.09 -13.88
N ARG A 163 -14.58 8.10 -13.56
CA ARG A 163 -14.09 6.72 -13.34
C ARG A 163 -13.35 6.19 -14.57
N ARG A 164 -13.95 6.34 -15.76
CA ARG A 164 -13.34 5.90 -17.02
C ARG A 164 -12.04 6.66 -17.31
N SER A 165 -12.05 7.98 -17.14
CA SER A 165 -10.88 8.82 -17.40
C SER A 165 -9.66 8.38 -16.56
N PHE A 166 -9.86 8.08 -15.28
CA PHE A 166 -8.78 7.74 -14.37
C PHE A 166 -8.39 6.25 -14.39
N ALA A 167 -9.33 5.33 -14.66
CA ALA A 167 -9.12 3.89 -14.50
C ALA A 167 -7.94 3.35 -15.32
N GLU A 168 -7.84 3.73 -16.59
CA GLU A 168 -6.78 3.24 -17.48
C GLU A 168 -5.39 3.74 -17.05
N VAL A 169 -5.33 5.00 -16.60
CA VAL A 169 -4.07 5.60 -16.13
C VAL A 169 -3.63 4.91 -14.82
N VAL A 170 -4.55 4.72 -13.88
CA VAL A 170 -4.28 4.02 -12.60
C VAL A 170 -3.86 2.58 -12.85
N GLN A 171 -4.55 1.87 -13.74
CA GLN A 171 -4.20 0.50 -14.11
C GLN A 171 -2.78 0.43 -14.69
N PHE A 172 -2.45 1.32 -15.61
CA PHE A 172 -1.09 1.38 -16.18
C PHE A 172 -0.02 1.64 -15.12
N VAL A 173 -0.24 2.61 -14.22
CA VAL A 173 0.71 2.89 -13.12
C VAL A 173 0.89 1.67 -12.24
N ASN A 174 -0.19 1.03 -11.78
CA ASN A 174 -0.13 -0.15 -10.94
C ASN A 174 0.62 -1.31 -11.61
N GLN A 175 0.36 -1.55 -12.89
CA GLN A 175 1.04 -2.57 -13.67
C GLN A 175 2.54 -2.28 -13.80
N SER A 176 2.91 -1.05 -14.17
CA SER A 176 4.31 -0.64 -14.32
C SER A 176 5.10 -0.81 -13.02
N LEU A 177 4.47 -0.50 -11.87
CA LEU A 177 5.10 -0.67 -10.56
C LEU A 177 5.25 -2.15 -10.18
N SER A 178 4.25 -2.98 -10.50
CA SER A 178 4.30 -4.43 -10.22
C SER A 178 5.33 -5.15 -11.08
N ASP A 179 5.42 -4.79 -12.36
CA ASP A 179 6.33 -5.43 -13.30
C ASP A 179 7.78 -4.99 -13.09
N GLY A 180 7.99 -3.73 -12.67
CA GLY A 180 9.31 -3.13 -12.59
C GLY A 180 10.00 -3.25 -11.24
N ILE A 181 9.26 -3.33 -10.15
CA ILE A 181 9.82 -3.41 -8.79
C ILE A 181 9.24 -4.63 -8.08
N SER A 182 9.94 -5.73 -8.21
CA SER A 182 9.62 -6.98 -7.51
C SER A 182 10.31 -7.00 -6.14
N GLU A 183 9.52 -7.03 -5.09
CA GLU A 183 10.02 -7.31 -3.76
C GLU A 183 10.32 -8.80 -3.64
N ALA A 184 11.54 -9.15 -3.21
CA ALA A 184 11.92 -10.55 -3.07
C ALA A 184 11.23 -11.22 -1.87
N PHE A 185 10.86 -10.42 -0.86
CA PHE A 185 10.20 -10.90 0.35
C PHE A 185 8.99 -10.04 0.70
N THR A 186 7.95 -10.68 1.23
CA THR A 186 6.82 -10.01 1.88
C THR A 186 7.08 -9.97 3.39
N ALA A 187 6.99 -8.77 3.98
CA ALA A 187 7.12 -8.57 5.43
C ALA A 187 5.75 -8.64 6.11
N LEU A 188 5.59 -9.52 7.06
CA LEU A 188 4.36 -9.79 7.79
C LEU A 188 4.59 -9.52 9.28
N PRO A 189 3.92 -8.54 9.91
CA PRO A 189 4.11 -8.23 11.31
C PRO A 189 3.45 -9.30 12.20
N PHE A 190 4.16 -9.71 13.25
CA PHE A 190 3.57 -10.49 14.32
C PHE A 190 2.70 -9.60 15.21
N ARG A 191 1.55 -10.11 15.62
CA ARG A 191 0.76 -9.49 16.67
C ARG A 191 1.40 -9.79 18.02
N ASN A 192 1.44 -8.79 18.88
CA ASN A 192 1.96 -8.95 20.24
C ASN A 192 0.76 -9.07 21.20
N GLU A 193 0.51 -10.28 21.66
CA GLU A 193 -0.61 -10.59 22.56
C GLU A 193 -0.06 -11.40 23.76
N ASN A 194 -0.40 -10.96 24.98
CA ASN A 194 -0.04 -11.66 26.23
C ASN A 194 1.43 -12.09 26.33
N ASN A 195 2.33 -11.18 25.97
CA ASN A 195 3.79 -11.47 25.94
C ASN A 195 4.22 -12.51 24.90
N LEU A 196 3.39 -12.86 23.95
CA LEU A 196 3.69 -13.74 22.83
C LEU A 196 3.59 -12.96 21.52
N PHE A 197 4.44 -13.31 20.58
CA PHE A 197 4.29 -12.89 19.19
C PHE A 197 3.53 -13.98 18.45
N ALA A 198 2.42 -13.63 17.79
CA ALA A 198 1.60 -14.57 17.04
C ALA A 198 1.34 -14.07 15.63
N LEU A 199 1.40 -14.97 14.65
CA LEU A 199 1.11 -14.71 13.24
C LEU A 199 0.49 -15.94 12.61
N GLN A 200 -0.61 -15.79 11.87
CA GLN A 200 -1.21 -16.88 11.10
C GLN A 200 -0.21 -17.36 10.04
N PHE A 201 0.19 -18.65 10.13
CA PHE A 201 1.16 -19.25 9.21
C PHE A 201 0.43 -19.95 8.06
N GLU A 202 0.65 -19.46 6.84
CA GLU A 202 -0.02 -19.99 5.67
C GLU A 202 0.66 -21.26 5.11
N ARG A 203 -0.15 -22.18 4.57
CA ARG A 203 0.34 -23.44 4.04
C ARG A 203 1.35 -23.27 2.89
N GLU A 204 1.18 -22.24 2.09
CA GLU A 204 2.03 -21.94 0.94
C GLU A 204 3.47 -21.60 1.34
N TRP A 205 3.66 -21.09 2.56
CA TRP A 205 4.98 -20.66 3.04
C TRP A 205 5.91 -21.83 3.40
N THR A 206 5.38 -23.03 3.53
CA THR A 206 6.18 -24.24 3.87
C THR A 206 7.23 -24.59 2.82
N ARG A 207 7.07 -24.11 1.60
CA ARG A 207 8.00 -24.34 0.48
C ARG A 207 8.88 -23.14 0.16
N ARG A 208 8.75 -22.06 0.93
CA ARG A 208 9.45 -20.80 0.67
C ARG A 208 10.54 -20.56 1.71
N THR A 209 11.51 -19.74 1.35
CA THR A 209 12.48 -19.25 2.34
C THR A 209 11.78 -18.30 3.31
N VAL A 210 11.93 -18.58 4.60
CA VAL A 210 11.30 -17.81 5.66
C VAL A 210 12.37 -17.28 6.60
N VAL A 211 12.33 -15.97 6.86
CA VAL A 211 13.27 -15.27 7.74
C VAL A 211 12.47 -14.50 8.79
N MET A 212 12.87 -14.60 10.03
CA MET A 212 12.31 -13.77 11.11
C MET A 212 13.17 -12.55 11.33
N GLY A 213 12.55 -11.41 11.55
CA GLY A 213 13.21 -10.17 11.94
C GLY A 213 12.72 -9.71 13.31
N PHE A 214 13.64 -9.27 14.15
CA PHE A 214 13.33 -8.75 15.48
C PHE A 214 14.01 -7.41 15.70
N LYS A 215 13.26 -6.44 16.21
CA LYS A 215 13.77 -5.13 16.56
C LYS A 215 13.63 -4.88 18.05
N GLY A 216 14.70 -4.45 18.68
CA GLY A 216 14.73 -4.13 20.11
C GLY A 216 13.96 -2.84 20.42
N ALA A 217 13.52 -2.69 21.67
CA ALA A 217 13.06 -1.43 22.20
C ALA A 217 14.22 -0.43 22.29
N PRO A 218 13.96 0.89 22.33
CA PRO A 218 15.00 1.88 22.56
C PRO A 218 15.83 1.55 23.81
N GLY A 219 17.16 1.43 23.64
CA GLY A 219 18.08 1.06 24.72
C GLY A 219 18.41 -0.45 24.83
N ALA A 220 17.70 -1.33 24.11
CA ALA A 220 18.07 -2.74 24.04
C ALA A 220 19.30 -2.94 23.14
N THR A 221 20.22 -3.81 23.56
CA THR A 221 21.39 -4.16 22.74
C THR A 221 21.07 -5.33 21.81
N ASP A 222 21.76 -5.40 20.68
CA ASP A 222 21.60 -6.49 19.70
C ASP A 222 21.87 -7.86 20.34
N GLN A 223 22.83 -7.92 21.26
CA GLN A 223 23.14 -9.14 22.03
C GLN A 223 21.96 -9.60 22.88
N GLN A 224 21.31 -8.68 23.60
CA GLN A 224 20.14 -9.02 24.43
C GLN A 224 18.99 -9.56 23.60
N ILE A 225 18.73 -8.96 22.44
CA ILE A 225 17.68 -9.43 21.52
C ILE A 225 18.06 -10.80 20.93
N THR A 226 19.31 -11.00 20.55
CA THR A 226 19.80 -12.29 20.05
C THR A 226 19.64 -13.38 21.11
N GLU A 227 20.00 -13.14 22.35
CA GLU A 227 19.81 -14.05 23.47
C GLU A 227 18.33 -14.34 23.74
N TRP A 228 17.47 -13.32 23.62
CA TRP A 228 16.03 -13.50 23.77
C TRP A 228 15.47 -14.41 22.67
N VAL A 229 15.82 -14.18 21.41
CA VAL A 229 15.37 -14.99 20.27
C VAL A 229 15.90 -16.41 20.35
N THR A 230 17.18 -16.61 20.66
CA THR A 230 17.79 -17.95 20.75
C THR A 230 17.25 -18.79 21.92
N SER A 231 16.78 -18.13 22.98
CA SER A 231 16.16 -18.81 24.15
C SER A 231 14.64 -18.91 24.06
N SER A 232 14.00 -18.32 23.03
CA SER A 232 12.54 -18.35 22.87
C SER A 232 12.04 -19.71 22.38
N LEU A 233 10.80 -20.05 22.69
CA LEU A 233 10.09 -21.19 22.11
C LEU A 233 9.44 -20.72 20.80
N ILE A 234 9.61 -21.50 19.74
CA ILE A 234 9.02 -21.22 18.43
C ILE A 234 8.30 -22.47 17.93
N GLY A 235 7.00 -22.32 17.71
CA GLY A 235 6.16 -23.39 17.18
C GLY A 235 4.75 -22.91 16.93
N THR A 236 3.96 -23.71 16.22
CA THR A 236 2.54 -23.39 16.03
C THR A 236 1.71 -23.64 17.28
N ALA A 237 0.52 -23.05 17.35
CA ALA A 237 -0.31 -23.03 18.55
C ALA A 237 -0.53 -24.42 19.18
N SER A 238 -0.83 -25.44 18.36
CA SER A 238 -1.01 -26.82 18.84
C SER A 238 0.28 -27.43 19.43
N ARG A 239 1.44 -27.03 18.97
CA ARG A 239 2.76 -27.52 19.43
C ARG A 239 3.32 -26.70 20.58
N PHE A 240 2.99 -25.43 20.67
CA PHE A 240 3.55 -24.49 21.63
C PHE A 240 3.36 -24.93 23.10
N LYS A 241 2.19 -25.50 23.43
CA LYS A 241 1.93 -26.04 24.77
C LYS A 241 2.87 -27.18 25.13
N VAL A 242 3.08 -28.11 24.21
CA VAL A 242 4.00 -29.28 24.41
C VAL A 242 5.45 -28.81 24.51
N LEU A 243 5.86 -27.83 23.71
CA LEU A 243 7.20 -27.23 23.79
C LEU A 243 7.45 -26.62 25.17
N ARG A 244 6.46 -25.90 25.70
CA ARG A 244 6.52 -25.29 27.03
C ARG A 244 6.64 -26.34 28.14
N GLU A 245 5.82 -27.39 28.09
CA GLU A 245 5.80 -28.47 29.08
C GLU A 245 7.09 -29.26 29.07
N ARG A 246 7.64 -29.56 27.88
CA ARG A 246 8.86 -30.36 27.73
C ARG A 246 10.14 -29.54 27.75
N ARG A 247 10.06 -28.21 27.88
CA ARG A 247 11.18 -27.25 27.82
C ARG A 247 12.01 -27.36 26.53
N LEU A 248 11.36 -27.64 25.42
CA LEU A 248 11.97 -27.68 24.10
C LEU A 248 11.87 -26.30 23.44
N LEU A 249 12.89 -25.90 22.72
CA LEU A 249 12.91 -24.59 22.05
C LEU A 249 12.09 -24.56 20.73
N GLY A 250 11.73 -25.72 20.18
CA GLY A 250 10.93 -25.84 18.95
C GLY A 250 11.76 -25.61 17.68
N ALA A 251 11.20 -24.88 16.74
CA ALA A 251 11.79 -24.68 15.42
C ALA A 251 13.19 -24.04 15.51
N THR A 252 14.11 -24.58 14.73
CA THR A 252 15.51 -24.12 14.68
C THR A 252 15.59 -22.77 14.00
N ARG A 253 16.35 -21.85 14.57
CA ARG A 253 16.65 -20.51 14.05
C ARG A 253 18.13 -20.24 14.12
N THR A 254 18.65 -19.68 13.06
CA THR A 254 20.07 -19.34 12.95
C THR A 254 20.19 -17.85 12.68
N PRO A 255 20.95 -17.08 13.48
CA PRO A 255 21.19 -15.68 13.19
C PRO A 255 21.90 -15.55 11.84
N ILE A 256 21.51 -14.57 11.06
CA ILE A 256 22.06 -14.27 9.75
C ILE A 256 22.22 -12.75 9.61
N ASP A 257 23.30 -12.32 9.01
CA ASP A 257 23.55 -10.88 8.83
C ASP A 257 22.71 -10.31 7.68
N ARG A 258 22.47 -11.11 6.65
CA ARG A 258 21.74 -10.68 5.44
C ARG A 258 21.22 -11.87 4.63
N VAL A 259 20.19 -11.56 3.85
CA VAL A 259 19.64 -12.44 2.81
C VAL A 259 19.56 -11.65 1.51
N GLU A 260 19.93 -12.25 0.40
CA GLU A 260 19.85 -11.59 -0.91
C GLU A 260 18.38 -11.24 -1.23
N GLY A 261 18.13 -9.97 -1.60
CA GLY A 261 16.77 -9.48 -1.89
C GLY A 261 15.91 -9.15 -0.66
N LEU A 262 16.35 -9.45 0.56
CA LEU A 262 15.66 -9.04 1.77
C LEU A 262 16.15 -7.66 2.23
N VAL A 263 15.25 -6.71 2.29
CA VAL A 263 15.47 -5.39 2.87
C VAL A 263 14.78 -5.33 4.22
N ALA A 264 15.60 -5.43 5.27
CA ALA A 264 15.08 -5.28 6.63
C ALA A 264 15.21 -3.84 7.11
N THR A 265 14.28 -3.39 7.93
CA THR A 265 14.32 -2.07 8.57
C THR A 265 15.60 -1.94 9.40
N ARG A 266 16.17 -0.74 9.46
CA ARG A 266 17.40 -0.46 10.23
C ARG A 266 17.25 -0.89 11.69
N GLY A 267 18.23 -1.65 12.19
CA GLY A 267 18.23 -2.19 13.55
C GLY A 267 17.40 -3.47 13.72
N MET A 268 17.02 -4.11 12.62
CA MET A 268 16.38 -5.41 12.63
C MET A 268 17.44 -6.52 12.64
N LEU A 269 17.36 -7.43 13.60
CA LEU A 269 18.17 -8.64 13.66
C LEU A 269 17.44 -9.76 12.93
N LEU A 270 18.13 -10.43 12.02
CA LEU A 270 17.56 -11.45 11.16
C LEU A 270 17.94 -12.87 11.63
N PHE A 271 16.96 -13.77 11.54
CA PHE A 271 17.12 -15.18 11.84
C PHE A 271 16.46 -16.03 10.76
N GLN A 272 17.20 -16.93 10.16
CA GLN A 272 16.63 -17.92 9.27
C GLN A 272 15.86 -18.96 10.09
N LEU A 273 14.60 -19.18 9.75
CA LEU A 273 13.74 -20.16 10.40
C LEU A 273 13.73 -21.47 9.58
N GLN A 274 14.02 -22.58 10.25
CA GLN A 274 13.86 -23.90 9.63
C GLN A 274 12.43 -24.40 9.87
N LEU A 275 11.72 -24.65 8.77
CA LEU A 275 10.33 -25.10 8.78
C LEU A 275 10.27 -26.63 8.99
N ASN A 276 10.48 -27.07 10.25
CA ASN A 276 10.33 -28.48 10.61
C ASN A 276 8.84 -28.78 10.88
N PRO A 277 8.22 -29.75 10.16
CA PRO A 277 6.82 -30.15 10.35
C PRO A 277 6.50 -30.65 11.78
N GLU A 278 7.50 -31.06 12.55
CA GLU A 278 7.33 -31.42 13.94
C GLU A 278 6.86 -30.25 14.82
N PHE A 279 7.34 -29.04 14.53
CA PHE A 279 7.09 -27.83 15.31
C PHE A 279 6.17 -26.82 14.61
N ILE A 280 6.11 -26.87 13.28
CA ILE A 280 5.35 -25.93 12.46
C ILE A 280 4.30 -26.68 11.65
N VAL A 281 3.04 -26.55 12.08
CA VAL A 281 1.87 -27.13 11.41
C VAL A 281 1.27 -26.03 10.50
N PRO A 282 1.12 -26.29 9.19
CA PRO A 282 0.52 -25.33 8.27
C PRO A 282 -0.90 -24.93 8.67
N SER A 283 -1.27 -23.69 8.37
CA SER A 283 -2.58 -23.10 8.65
C SER A 283 -2.92 -22.90 10.14
N GLU A 284 -1.91 -22.99 11.01
CA GLU A 284 -2.03 -22.63 12.42
C GLU A 284 -1.25 -21.35 12.75
N PRO A 285 -1.59 -20.61 13.81
CA PRO A 285 -0.79 -19.49 14.27
C PRO A 285 0.61 -19.92 14.68
N LEU A 286 1.64 -19.31 14.09
CA LEU A 286 3.03 -19.40 14.56
C LEU A 286 3.19 -18.52 15.79
N VAL A 287 3.67 -19.10 16.88
CA VAL A 287 3.80 -18.43 18.17
C VAL A 287 5.27 -18.41 18.59
N ILE A 288 5.73 -17.25 19.07
CA ILE A 288 7.08 -17.03 19.58
C ILE A 288 6.98 -16.43 20.98
N GLY A 289 7.67 -17.02 21.95
CA GLY A 289 7.71 -16.50 23.31
C GLY A 289 8.73 -17.20 24.19
N ASN A 290 9.03 -16.61 25.33
CA ASN A 290 9.91 -17.23 26.32
C ASN A 290 9.11 -17.97 27.41
N SER A 291 9.66 -19.06 27.89
CA SER A 291 9.09 -19.82 29.02
C SER A 291 9.21 -19.09 30.37
N VAL A 292 10.13 -18.15 30.47
CA VAL A 292 10.39 -17.34 31.66
C VAL A 292 10.21 -15.88 31.27
N GLU A 293 9.38 -15.14 32.02
CA GLU A 293 9.26 -13.69 31.83
C GLU A 293 10.60 -13.02 32.08
N LYS A 294 11.18 -12.46 31.03
CA LYS A 294 12.36 -11.60 31.13
C LYS A 294 11.91 -10.16 31.36
N PRO A 295 12.75 -9.32 32.03
CA PRO A 295 12.43 -7.93 32.26
C PRO A 295 12.00 -7.18 30.99
N PRO A 296 11.09 -6.19 31.11
CA PRO A 296 10.61 -5.39 29.99
C PRO A 296 11.73 -4.72 29.28
N GLY A 297 12.54 -4.61 28.77
CA GLY A 297 13.68 -3.96 28.07
C GLY A 297 14.57 -4.95 27.32
N ILE A 298 14.45 -6.24 27.60
CA ILE A 298 15.26 -7.27 26.95
C ILE A 298 14.46 -7.98 25.83
N ARG A 299 13.17 -7.69 25.73
CA ARG A 299 12.29 -8.27 24.74
C ARG A 299 12.28 -7.45 23.46
N PRO A 300 12.16 -8.06 22.27
CA PRO A 300 11.89 -7.33 21.03
C PRO A 300 10.60 -6.51 21.14
N ALA A 301 10.63 -5.27 20.65
CA ALA A 301 9.46 -4.43 20.52
C ALA A 301 8.61 -4.82 19.31
N GLU A 302 9.28 -5.22 18.23
CA GLU A 302 8.65 -5.61 16.97
C GLU A 302 9.22 -6.93 16.48
N ALA A 303 8.37 -7.76 15.89
CA ALA A 303 8.75 -8.98 15.21
C ALA A 303 8.05 -9.07 13.84
N TYR A 304 8.76 -9.54 12.84
CA TYR A 304 8.28 -9.72 11.47
C TYR A 304 8.64 -11.10 10.95
N LEU A 305 7.78 -11.66 10.11
CA LEU A 305 8.08 -12.81 9.28
C LEU A 305 8.27 -12.32 7.85
N TYR A 306 9.44 -12.54 7.29
CA TYR A 306 9.74 -12.29 5.89
C TYR A 306 9.60 -13.58 5.11
N VAL A 307 8.71 -13.62 4.15
CA VAL A 307 8.44 -14.80 3.30
C VAL A 307 8.89 -14.47 1.88
N ALA A 308 9.75 -15.31 1.30
CA ALA A 308 10.18 -15.13 -0.09
C ALA A 308 8.97 -15.20 -1.04
N ASN A 309 8.90 -14.28 -2.00
CA ASN A 309 7.79 -14.20 -2.97
C ASN A 309 7.90 -15.24 -4.10
N LYS A 310 9.10 -15.77 -4.31
CA LYS A 310 9.37 -16.89 -5.25
C LYS A 310 9.87 -18.11 -4.49
N GLU A 311 9.58 -19.29 -5.00
CA GLU A 311 10.14 -20.56 -4.52
C GLU A 311 11.63 -20.65 -4.76
#